data_d0b35a27aa9d57493bc4cfa7f126177b
#
_entry.id   d0b35a27aa9d57493bc4cfa7f126177b
#
_cell.length_a   1.000
_cell.length_b   1.000
_cell.length_c   1.000
_cell.angle_alpha   90.00
_cell.angle_beta   90.00
_cell.angle_gamma   90.00
#
_symmetry.space_group_name_H-M   'P 1'
#
loop_
_entity.id
_entity.type
_entity.pdbx_description
1 polymer ?
#
loop_
_entity_poly.entity_id
_entity_poly.type
_entity_poly.pdbx_seq_one_letter_code
_entity_poly.pdbx_strand_id
1 'polypeptide(L)'
;MHGLHGPTIPADCDGADKAALIRRGDAYVGRLVASLQATAAWKGTGNMAIVITFDEGAGKTREGCCAVTPDAPSNFGGGHIPTIVITNHGPRGVTDETPYNHYALLRTIEDAFGISEHLGHAADSDRGVRPMSALFAVEP
;
A
#
# COMPACT_ATOMS: atom_id res chain seq x y z
N MET A 1 -9.65 9.46 3.17
CA MET A 1 -9.81 8.84 4.49
C MET A 1 -11.29 8.70 4.73
N HIS A 2 -11.84 7.53 4.46
CA HIS A 2 -13.15 7.19 4.99
C HIS A 2 -12.97 7.10 6.49
N GLY A 3 -13.53 8.08 7.23
CA GLY A 3 -13.43 8.08 8.67
C GLY A 3 -13.98 6.77 9.21
N LEU A 4 -13.34 6.23 10.21
CA LEU A 4 -13.87 5.15 11.02
C LEU A 4 -15.22 5.64 11.61
N HIS A 5 -16.29 5.46 10.84
CA HIS A 5 -17.64 5.80 11.27
C HIS A 5 -18.14 4.72 12.22
N GLY A 6 -17.65 4.77 13.45
CA GLY A 6 -18.38 4.21 14.57
C GLY A 6 -19.56 5.14 14.94
N PRO A 7 -20.53 4.68 15.71
CA PRO A 7 -21.72 5.47 16.08
C PRO A 7 -21.43 6.74 16.90
N THR A 8 -20.19 6.96 17.30
CA THR A 8 -19.72 8.18 17.97
C THR A 8 -18.37 8.58 17.38
N ILE A 9 -18.35 9.67 16.64
CA ILE A 9 -17.11 10.31 16.22
C ILE A 9 -16.46 10.90 17.50
N PRO A 10 -15.25 10.48 17.88
CA PRO A 10 -14.55 11.12 19.00
C PRO A 10 -14.41 12.62 18.74
N ALA A 11 -14.52 13.45 19.78
CA ALA A 11 -14.50 14.91 19.66
C ALA A 11 -13.20 15.44 18.98
N ASP A 12 -12.11 14.71 19.08
CA ASP A 12 -10.84 14.98 18.42
C ASP A 12 -10.78 14.54 16.94
N CYS A 13 -11.83 13.91 16.45
CA CYS A 13 -12.04 13.57 15.04
C CYS A 13 -13.06 14.49 14.36
N ASP A 14 -13.60 15.48 15.09
CA ASP A 14 -14.57 16.41 14.56
C ASP A 14 -13.91 17.26 13.48
N GLY A 15 -14.33 17.01 12.25
CA GLY A 15 -13.93 17.37 10.91
C GLY A 15 -13.17 18.66 10.60
N ALA A 16 -12.84 19.45 11.58
CA ALA A 16 -12.24 20.76 11.37
C ALA A 16 -10.70 20.76 11.29
N ASP A 17 -10.00 19.79 11.87
CA ASP A 17 -8.52 19.77 11.87
C ASP A 17 -7.95 18.49 11.24
N LYS A 18 -7.76 18.53 9.91
CA LYS A 18 -7.09 17.46 9.17
C LYS A 18 -5.69 17.12 9.71
N ALA A 19 -4.98 18.12 10.23
CA ALA A 19 -3.66 17.91 10.79
C ALA A 19 -3.73 17.10 12.09
N ALA A 20 -4.74 17.28 12.92
CA ALA A 20 -4.96 16.46 14.11
C ALA A 20 -5.27 15.01 13.76
N LEU A 21 -6.10 14.77 12.73
CA LEU A 21 -6.40 13.43 12.23
C LEU A 21 -5.15 12.73 11.69
N ILE A 22 -4.32 13.45 10.93
CA ILE A 22 -3.05 12.92 10.41
C ILE A 22 -2.12 12.55 11.56
N ARG A 23 -1.91 13.45 12.53
CA ARG A 23 -1.04 13.18 13.71
C ARG A 23 -1.53 11.96 14.51
N ARG A 24 -2.84 11.82 14.67
CA ARG A 24 -3.42 10.67 15.37
C ARG A 24 -3.21 9.37 14.59
N GLY A 25 -3.43 9.39 13.28
CA GLY A 25 -3.17 8.26 12.39
C GLY A 25 -1.69 7.86 12.41
N ASP A 26 -0.79 8.82 12.28
CA ASP A 26 0.65 8.62 12.35
C ASP A 26 1.09 7.98 13.69
N ALA A 27 0.62 8.53 14.80
CA ALA A 27 0.91 7.97 16.11
C ALA A 27 0.37 6.53 16.29
N TYR A 28 -0.77 6.22 15.72
CA TYR A 28 -1.34 4.86 15.74
C TYR A 28 -0.49 3.91 14.90
N VAL A 29 -0.19 4.28 13.66
CA VAL A 29 0.62 3.49 12.74
C VAL A 29 2.01 3.25 13.32
N GLY A 30 2.64 4.29 13.89
CA GLY A 30 3.94 4.15 14.54
C GLY A 30 3.95 3.11 15.67
N ARG A 31 2.92 3.10 16.54
CA ARG A 31 2.79 2.07 17.59
C ARG A 31 2.57 0.68 17.01
N LEU A 32 1.75 0.55 15.97
CA LEU A 32 1.48 -0.72 15.31
C LEU A 32 2.75 -1.29 14.69
N VAL A 33 3.48 -0.48 13.93
CA VAL A 33 4.77 -0.87 13.33
C VAL A 33 5.75 -1.31 14.40
N ALA A 34 5.92 -0.52 15.47
CA ALA A 34 6.82 -0.88 16.57
C ALA A 34 6.42 -2.22 17.23
N SER A 35 5.11 -2.46 17.42
CA SER A 35 4.62 -3.71 17.99
C SER A 35 4.93 -4.91 17.10
N LEU A 36 4.73 -4.78 15.79
CA LEU A 36 5.05 -5.82 14.81
C LEU A 36 6.55 -6.11 14.75
N GLN A 37 7.38 -5.06 14.75
CA GLN A 37 8.84 -5.18 14.75
C GLN A 37 9.41 -5.78 16.05
N ALA A 38 8.66 -5.71 17.15
CA ALA A 38 9.05 -6.33 18.41
C ALA A 38 8.83 -7.85 18.45
N THR A 39 8.03 -8.40 17.52
CA THR A 39 7.68 -9.84 17.50
C THR A 39 8.88 -10.74 17.19
N ALA A 40 8.81 -12.00 17.65
CA ALA A 40 9.79 -13.00 17.31
C ALA A 40 9.82 -13.31 15.81
N ALA A 41 8.66 -13.26 15.15
CA ALA A 41 8.56 -13.46 13.71
C ALA A 41 9.35 -12.40 12.93
N TRP A 42 9.22 -11.13 13.31
CA TRP A 42 9.98 -10.04 12.66
C TRP A 42 11.49 -10.16 12.86
N LYS A 43 11.91 -10.62 14.02
CA LYS A 43 13.33 -10.80 14.40
C LYS A 43 13.93 -12.12 13.92
N GLY A 44 13.10 -13.00 13.40
CA GLY A 44 13.52 -14.32 12.89
C GLY A 44 14.16 -14.23 11.50
N THR A 45 14.46 -15.38 10.94
CA THR A 45 15.11 -15.53 9.62
C THR A 45 14.14 -15.46 8.45
N GLY A 46 12.83 -15.50 8.69
CA GLY A 46 11.83 -15.41 7.64
C GLY A 46 11.70 -13.97 7.11
N ASN A 47 11.46 -13.82 5.83
CA ASN A 47 11.22 -12.53 5.22
C ASN A 47 9.83 -12.00 5.58
N MET A 48 9.79 -10.81 6.13
CA MET A 48 8.55 -10.12 6.49
C MET A 48 8.54 -8.69 5.95
N ALA A 49 7.36 -8.23 5.61
CA ALA A 49 7.13 -6.85 5.17
C ALA A 49 5.89 -6.26 5.82
N ILE A 50 5.93 -4.96 6.07
CA ILE A 50 4.78 -4.13 6.40
C ILE A 50 4.62 -3.15 5.26
N VAL A 51 3.44 -3.12 4.66
CA VAL A 51 3.11 -2.16 3.60
C VAL A 51 2.08 -1.18 4.14
N ILE A 52 2.39 0.10 4.04
CA ILE A 52 1.50 1.19 4.41
C ILE A 52 1.14 1.93 3.12
N THR A 53 -0.13 1.92 2.77
CA THR A 53 -0.63 2.57 1.57
C THR A 53 -2.04 3.14 1.81
N PHE A 54 -2.55 3.85 0.83
CA PHE A 54 -3.91 4.39 0.85
C PHE A 54 -4.76 3.69 -0.19
N ASP A 55 -6.07 3.71 0.00
CA ASP A 55 -7.04 3.17 -0.93
C ASP A 55 -7.07 3.98 -2.23
N GLU A 56 -7.11 5.33 -2.10
CA GLU A 56 -7.16 6.25 -3.23
C GLU A 56 -6.63 7.63 -2.87
N GLY A 57 -6.35 8.44 -3.87
CA GLY A 57 -5.98 9.84 -3.72
C GLY A 57 -7.18 10.74 -3.44
N ALA A 58 -6.93 12.03 -3.21
CA ALA A 58 -7.97 13.00 -2.98
C ALA A 58 -8.72 13.35 -4.28
N GLY A 59 -10.05 13.34 -4.23
CA GLY A 59 -10.90 13.77 -5.32
C GLY A 59 -11.16 12.68 -6.37
N LYS A 60 -11.92 13.04 -7.40
CA LYS A 60 -12.28 12.16 -8.51
C LYS A 60 -11.22 12.25 -9.61
N THR A 61 -10.00 11.89 -9.33
CA THR A 61 -8.94 11.89 -10.33
C THR A 61 -9.08 10.66 -11.21
N ARG A 62 -8.90 10.86 -12.52
CA ARG A 62 -8.85 9.78 -13.50
C ARG A 62 -7.41 9.37 -13.82
N GLU A 63 -6.47 9.95 -13.13
CA GLU A 63 -5.06 9.64 -13.27
C GLU A 63 -4.75 8.33 -12.57
N GLY A 64 -4.02 7.47 -13.25
CA GLY A 64 -3.59 6.19 -12.73
C GLY A 64 -2.75 5.46 -13.74
N CYS A 65 -2.03 4.45 -13.28
CA CYS A 65 -1.24 3.60 -14.16
C CYS A 65 -1.82 2.19 -14.23
N CYS A 66 -1.31 1.46 -15.19
CA CYS A 66 -1.29 0.02 -15.24
C CYS A 66 -2.70 -0.61 -15.22
N ALA A 67 -3.09 -1.23 -16.31
CA ALA A 67 -4.40 -1.86 -16.51
C ALA A 67 -5.64 -0.96 -16.35
N VAL A 68 -5.47 0.36 -16.27
CA VAL A 68 -6.59 1.30 -16.35
C VAL A 68 -7.11 1.33 -17.78
N THR A 69 -8.36 0.95 -18.00
CA THR A 69 -8.98 1.01 -19.31
C THR A 69 -9.75 2.32 -19.47
N PRO A 70 -9.40 3.18 -20.45
CA PRO A 70 -10.04 4.49 -20.65
C PRO A 70 -11.56 4.44 -20.83
N ASP A 71 -12.07 3.30 -21.26
CA ASP A 71 -13.44 3.12 -21.73
C ASP A 71 -14.41 2.61 -20.66
N ALA A 72 -13.94 2.26 -19.45
CA ALA A 72 -14.82 1.84 -18.38
C ALA A 72 -15.51 3.05 -17.75
N PRO A 73 -16.84 3.09 -17.61
CA PRO A 73 -17.56 4.21 -17.02
C PRO A 73 -17.17 4.51 -15.56
N SER A 74 -16.61 3.52 -14.88
CA SER A 74 -16.14 3.61 -13.48
C SER A 74 -14.61 3.77 -13.37
N ASN A 75 -13.95 4.12 -14.46
CA ASN A 75 -12.49 4.12 -14.52
C ASN A 75 -11.90 5.33 -13.82
N PHE A 76 -11.87 5.28 -12.51
CA PHE A 76 -11.11 6.20 -11.70
C PHE A 76 -9.72 5.60 -11.49
N GLY A 77 -8.68 6.26 -12.00
CA GLY A 77 -7.30 5.85 -11.77
C GLY A 77 -6.88 5.94 -10.29
N GLY A 78 -7.72 6.51 -9.45
CA GLY A 78 -7.52 6.60 -8.01
C GLY A 78 -6.53 7.68 -7.56
N GLY A 79 -5.83 8.31 -8.49
CA GLY A 79 -4.83 9.33 -8.20
C GLY A 79 -3.51 8.77 -7.65
N HIS A 80 -2.58 9.67 -7.37
CA HIS A 80 -1.28 9.34 -6.83
C HIS A 80 -1.35 9.20 -5.30
N ILE A 81 -0.97 8.05 -4.78
CA ILE A 81 -0.94 7.74 -3.35
C ILE A 81 0.47 7.34 -2.91
N PRO A 82 0.89 7.70 -1.70
CA PRO A 82 2.14 7.21 -1.15
C PRO A 82 2.02 5.74 -0.76
N THR A 83 3.09 4.98 -1.00
CA THR A 83 3.24 3.62 -0.51
C THR A 83 4.60 3.47 0.16
N ILE A 84 4.60 2.98 1.39
CA ILE A 84 5.80 2.76 2.19
C ILE A 84 5.94 1.28 2.45
N VAL A 85 7.10 0.72 2.15
CA VAL A 85 7.44 -0.68 2.43
C VAL A 85 8.52 -0.73 3.50
N ILE A 86 8.25 -1.47 4.56
CA ILE A 86 9.17 -1.73 5.66
C ILE A 86 9.41 -3.24 5.68
N THR A 87 10.64 -3.67 5.47
CA THR A 87 11.02 -5.08 5.47
C THR A 87 11.95 -5.38 6.65
N ASN A 88 12.01 -6.62 7.12
CA ASN A 88 12.98 -6.99 8.15
C ASN A 88 14.38 -7.26 7.57
N HIS A 89 14.49 -7.85 6.38
CA HIS A 89 15.76 -8.22 5.74
C HIS A 89 15.99 -7.58 4.37
N GLY A 90 15.01 -6.89 3.81
CA GLY A 90 15.12 -6.26 2.48
C GLY A 90 15.86 -4.92 2.50
N PRO A 91 15.85 -4.22 1.36
CA PRO A 91 16.60 -2.99 1.15
C PRO A 91 16.17 -1.86 2.08
N ARG A 92 17.04 -0.88 2.25
CA ARG A 92 16.82 0.32 3.07
C ARG A 92 17.05 1.57 2.22
N GLY A 93 16.21 2.58 2.45
CA GLY A 93 16.37 3.88 1.81
C GLY A 93 16.18 3.87 0.29
N VAL A 94 15.51 2.86 -0.25
CA VAL A 94 15.21 2.77 -1.68
C VAL A 94 13.99 3.63 -1.99
N THR A 95 14.08 4.39 -3.06
CA THR A 95 12.96 5.04 -3.73
C THR A 95 12.81 4.42 -5.11
N ASP A 96 11.61 3.98 -5.44
CA ASP A 96 11.29 3.39 -6.75
C ASP A 96 10.27 4.30 -7.47
N GLU A 97 10.70 4.84 -8.60
CA GLU A 97 9.90 5.75 -9.45
C GLU A 97 9.02 4.98 -10.45
N THR A 98 9.06 3.66 -10.41
CA THR A 98 8.21 2.83 -11.29
C THR A 98 6.73 3.08 -10.95
N PRO A 99 5.90 3.37 -11.95
CA PRO A 99 4.48 3.51 -11.70
C PRO A 99 3.85 2.16 -11.33
N TYR A 100 3.28 2.09 -10.14
CA TYR A 100 2.56 0.94 -9.61
C TYR A 100 1.11 1.30 -9.29
N ASN A 101 0.29 0.27 -9.12
CA ASN A 101 -1.08 0.37 -8.63
C ASN A 101 -1.37 -0.76 -7.63
N HIS A 102 -2.59 -0.82 -7.11
CA HIS A 102 -2.98 -1.88 -6.17
C HIS A 102 -2.90 -3.30 -6.76
N TYR A 103 -3.08 -3.45 -8.06
CA TYR A 103 -2.90 -4.74 -8.73
C TYR A 103 -1.43 -5.17 -8.76
N ALA A 104 -0.50 -4.22 -8.87
CA ALA A 104 0.92 -4.48 -8.75
C ALA A 104 1.28 -4.96 -7.32
N LEU A 105 0.67 -4.35 -6.30
CA LEU A 105 0.82 -4.80 -4.91
C LEU A 105 0.22 -6.20 -4.69
N LEU A 106 -0.98 -6.47 -5.23
CA LEU A 106 -1.60 -7.80 -5.17
C LEU A 106 -0.68 -8.84 -5.82
N ARG A 107 -0.20 -8.57 -7.03
CA ARG A 107 0.76 -9.44 -7.72
C ARG A 107 2.01 -9.70 -6.90
N THR A 108 2.56 -8.66 -6.26
CA THR A 108 3.74 -8.80 -5.39
C THR A 108 3.47 -9.77 -4.23
N ILE A 109 2.29 -9.69 -3.62
CA ILE A 109 1.88 -10.59 -2.55
C ILE A 109 1.73 -12.02 -3.06
N GLU A 110 1.06 -12.20 -4.19
CA GLU A 110 0.85 -13.49 -4.83
C GLU A 110 2.20 -14.16 -5.16
N ASP A 111 3.10 -13.42 -5.79
CA ASP A 111 4.46 -13.90 -6.11
C ASP A 111 5.24 -14.30 -4.84
N ALA A 112 5.14 -13.52 -3.77
CA ALA A 112 5.81 -13.80 -2.49
C ALA A 112 5.31 -15.09 -1.83
N PHE A 113 4.08 -15.49 -2.10
CA PHE A 113 3.50 -16.76 -1.64
C PHE A 113 3.57 -17.89 -2.68
N GLY A 114 4.25 -17.68 -3.81
CA GLY A 114 4.41 -18.68 -4.87
C GLY A 114 3.12 -18.95 -5.66
N ILE A 115 2.18 -18.01 -5.64
CA ILE A 115 0.94 -18.10 -6.41
C ILE A 115 1.23 -17.62 -7.84
N SER A 116 1.18 -18.53 -8.80
CA SER A 116 1.48 -18.25 -10.21
C SER A 116 0.25 -17.86 -11.03
N GLU A 117 -0.95 -18.21 -10.58
CA GLU A 117 -2.22 -17.80 -11.19
C GLU A 117 -2.69 -16.51 -10.51
N HIS A 118 -2.33 -15.36 -11.10
CA HIS A 118 -2.68 -14.07 -10.53
C HIS A 118 -4.16 -13.73 -10.72
N LEU A 119 -4.75 -13.08 -9.72
CA LEU A 119 -6.16 -12.75 -9.68
C LEU A 119 -6.46 -11.47 -10.48
N GLY A 120 -7.49 -11.54 -11.33
CA GLY A 120 -8.01 -10.36 -12.03
C GLY A 120 -6.93 -9.58 -12.76
N HIS A 121 -6.89 -8.27 -12.56
CA HIS A 121 -5.91 -7.39 -13.21
C HIS A 121 -4.47 -7.51 -12.66
N ALA A 122 -4.23 -8.25 -11.60
CA ALA A 122 -2.87 -8.60 -11.19
C ALA A 122 -2.15 -9.46 -12.26
N ALA A 123 -2.92 -10.17 -13.11
CA ALA A 123 -2.41 -10.93 -14.24
C ALA A 123 -1.97 -10.08 -15.45
N ASP A 124 -2.37 -8.81 -15.54
CA ASP A 124 -2.23 -7.95 -16.72
C ASP A 124 -0.80 -7.42 -16.92
N SER A 125 0.17 -8.32 -17.04
CA SER A 125 1.57 -7.95 -17.29
C SER A 125 1.78 -7.22 -18.62
N ASP A 126 0.99 -7.52 -19.63
CA ASP A 126 0.96 -6.87 -20.94
C ASP A 126 0.51 -5.40 -20.86
N ARG A 127 -0.25 -5.05 -19.81
CA ARG A 127 -0.67 -3.68 -19.50
C ARG A 127 0.24 -2.98 -18.50
N GLY A 128 1.40 -3.54 -18.21
CA GLY A 128 2.40 -2.95 -17.34
C GLY A 128 2.19 -3.22 -15.83
N VAL A 129 1.28 -4.12 -15.45
CA VAL A 129 1.20 -4.59 -14.07
C VAL A 129 2.37 -5.52 -13.79
N ARG A 130 3.24 -5.12 -12.88
CA ARG A 130 4.46 -5.86 -12.52
C ARG A 130 4.67 -5.82 -11.01
N PRO A 131 5.33 -6.85 -10.45
CA PRO A 131 5.60 -6.87 -9.01
C PRO A 131 6.54 -5.73 -8.60
N MET A 132 6.39 -5.26 -7.37
CA MET A 132 7.19 -4.21 -6.76
C MET A 132 8.53 -4.76 -6.21
N SER A 133 9.21 -5.61 -6.99
CA SER A 133 10.34 -6.41 -6.54
C SER A 133 11.50 -5.58 -5.98
N ALA A 134 11.76 -4.40 -6.53
CA ALA A 134 12.83 -3.52 -6.09
C ALA A 134 12.67 -3.08 -4.61
N LEU A 135 11.46 -3.06 -4.10
CA LEU A 135 11.18 -2.67 -2.72
C LEU A 135 11.26 -3.84 -1.72
N PHE A 136 11.27 -5.08 -2.23
CA PHE A 136 11.21 -6.30 -1.41
C PHE A 136 12.43 -7.22 -1.61
N ALA A 137 13.23 -6.96 -2.64
CA ALA A 137 14.38 -7.81 -2.95
C ALA A 137 15.31 -7.92 -1.74
N VAL A 138 15.61 -9.15 -1.33
CA VAL A 138 16.69 -9.44 -0.40
C VAL A 138 17.90 -9.72 -1.27
N GLU A 139 18.96 -8.96 -1.13
CA GLU A 139 20.22 -9.30 -1.79
C GLU A 139 20.72 -10.66 -1.28
N PRO A 140 21.17 -11.53 -2.17
CA PRO A 140 21.63 -12.87 -1.81
C PRO A 140 22.89 -12.86 -0.91
#